data_9e9c97766b7f4d4a80e81c2caf36cdc6
#
_entry.id   9e9c97766b7f4d4a80e81c2caf36cdc6
#
_cell.length_a   1.000
_cell.length_b   1.000
_cell.length_c   1.000
_cell.angle_alpha   90.00
_cell.angle_beta   90.00
_cell.angle_gamma   90.00
#
_symmetry.space_group_name_H-M   'P 1'
#
loop_
_entity.id
_entity.type
_entity.pdbx_description
1 polymer ?
#
loop_
_entity_poly.entity_id
_entity_poly.type
_entity_poly.pdbx_seq_one_letter_code
_entity_poly.pdbx_strand_id
1 'polypeptide(L)'
;MYSKLLAPLLIVEILRGRTSEDSPMCQSDIQKELKRVYNLSLSRNTISSHIATLLEHYPDNLGYHERIRVQPDGSKQTTITRLYWIHDFSEAEIRFLGDGAMSAPLPQVQKRELLDKLASLNPQSGVSTLKNVVSADARKRPGLQRI
;
A
#
# COMPACT_ATOMS: atom_id res chain seq x y z
N MET A 1 -11.01 -0.87 -21.55
CA MET A 1 -10.09 0.27 -21.46
C MET A 1 -10.62 1.30 -20.47
N TYR A 2 -9.80 1.75 -19.57
CA TYR A 2 -10.18 2.77 -18.59
C TYR A 2 -10.05 4.16 -19.18
N SER A 3 -10.98 5.05 -18.80
CA SER A 3 -10.94 6.45 -19.21
C SER A 3 -9.79 7.21 -18.53
N LYS A 4 -9.17 8.13 -19.24
CA LYS A 4 -8.16 9.03 -18.65
C LYS A 4 -8.70 9.87 -17.49
N LEU A 5 -10.02 10.08 -17.44
CA LEU A 5 -10.67 10.80 -16.32
C LEU A 5 -10.54 10.03 -15.00
N LEU A 6 -10.37 8.72 -15.04
CA LEU A 6 -10.21 7.90 -13.86
C LEU A 6 -8.75 7.82 -13.38
N ALA A 7 -7.82 8.42 -14.11
CA ALA A 7 -6.39 8.29 -13.82
C ALA A 7 -6.02 8.62 -12.36
N PRO A 8 -6.52 9.73 -11.75
CA PRO A 8 -6.19 9.99 -10.34
C PRO A 8 -6.64 8.88 -9.39
N LEU A 9 -7.84 8.33 -9.61
CA LEU A 9 -8.35 7.23 -8.79
C LEU A 9 -7.51 5.97 -8.95
N LEU A 10 -7.07 5.67 -10.18
CA LEU A 10 -6.24 4.50 -10.46
C LEU A 10 -4.85 4.65 -9.84
N ILE A 11 -4.30 5.85 -9.82
CA ILE A 11 -3.04 6.14 -9.15
C ILE A 11 -3.17 5.89 -7.64
N VAL A 12 -4.25 6.36 -7.02
CA VAL A 12 -4.52 6.11 -5.61
C VAL A 12 -4.61 4.60 -5.32
N GLU A 13 -5.30 3.86 -6.16
CA GLU A 13 -5.42 2.40 -5.98
C GLU A 13 -4.07 1.71 -6.07
N ILE A 14 -3.21 2.10 -7.01
CA ILE A 14 -1.86 1.56 -7.13
C ILE A 14 -1.06 1.85 -5.86
N LEU A 15 -1.08 3.09 -5.40
CA LEU A 15 -0.32 3.49 -4.22
C LEU A 15 -0.82 2.77 -2.96
N ARG A 16 -2.13 2.70 -2.77
CA ARG A 16 -2.71 2.00 -1.61
C ARG A 16 -2.40 0.51 -1.60
N GLY A 17 -2.44 -0.11 -2.75
CA GLY A 17 -2.25 -1.56 -2.86
C GLY A 17 -0.81 -2.01 -2.94
N ARG A 18 0.12 -1.15 -3.34
CA ARG A 18 1.48 -1.56 -3.68
C ARG A 18 2.59 -0.78 -2.98
N THR A 19 2.25 0.22 -2.19
CA THR A 19 3.27 1.03 -1.52
C THR A 19 3.05 1.11 -0.02
N SER A 20 4.12 1.39 0.69
CA SER A 20 4.16 1.74 2.10
C SER A 20 5.38 2.64 2.31
N GLU A 21 5.53 3.16 3.52
CA GLU A 21 6.71 3.98 3.86
C GLU A 21 8.02 3.24 3.58
N ASP A 22 8.05 1.93 3.84
CA ASP A 22 9.24 1.10 3.62
C ASP A 22 9.41 0.67 2.15
N SER A 23 8.37 0.82 1.33
CA SER A 23 8.37 0.39 -0.06
C SER A 23 7.74 1.46 -0.95
N PRO A 24 8.38 2.63 -1.10
CA PRO A 24 7.86 3.69 -1.96
C PRO A 24 8.05 3.37 -3.44
N MET A 25 7.29 4.06 -4.28
CA MET A 25 7.30 3.87 -5.73
C MET A 25 7.63 5.20 -6.42
N CYS A 26 8.49 5.15 -7.42
CA CYS A 26 8.80 6.34 -8.22
C CYS A 26 7.73 6.59 -9.28
N GLN A 27 7.70 7.80 -9.85
CA GLN A 27 6.67 8.16 -10.83
C GLN A 27 6.73 7.31 -12.10
N SER A 28 7.94 6.91 -12.52
CA SER A 28 8.08 6.02 -13.68
C SER A 28 7.48 4.65 -13.43
N ASP A 29 7.56 4.14 -12.21
CA ASP A 29 6.94 2.87 -11.84
C ASP A 29 5.42 2.98 -11.83
N ILE A 30 4.88 4.11 -11.38
CA ILE A 30 3.44 4.39 -11.45
C ILE A 30 2.99 4.39 -12.92
N GLN A 31 3.74 5.02 -13.80
CA GLN A 31 3.46 5.04 -15.23
C GLN A 31 3.40 3.63 -15.82
N LYS A 32 4.37 2.78 -15.46
CA LYS A 32 4.42 1.39 -15.91
C LYS A 32 3.26 0.57 -15.36
N GLU A 33 2.91 0.75 -14.11
CA GLU A 33 1.79 0.03 -13.49
C GLU A 33 0.45 0.42 -14.08
N LEU A 34 0.23 1.70 -14.39
CA LEU A 34 -0.98 2.14 -15.09
C LEU A 34 -1.11 1.45 -16.44
N LYS A 35 -0.01 1.34 -17.19
CA LYS A 35 -0.01 0.67 -18.48
C LYS A 35 -0.23 -0.84 -18.33
N ARG A 36 0.45 -1.46 -17.39
CA ARG A 36 0.39 -2.91 -17.18
C ARG A 36 -0.97 -3.38 -16.69
N VAL A 37 -1.53 -2.72 -15.68
CA VAL A 37 -2.74 -3.18 -15.00
C VAL A 37 -3.99 -2.66 -15.70
N TYR A 38 -4.00 -1.39 -16.09
CA TYR A 38 -5.19 -0.71 -16.59
C TYR A 38 -5.14 -0.39 -18.09
N ASN A 39 -4.03 -0.74 -18.74
CA ASN A 39 -3.78 -0.42 -20.16
C ASN A 39 -3.95 1.09 -20.45
N LEU A 40 -3.53 1.92 -19.50
CA LEU A 40 -3.65 3.36 -19.59
C LEU A 40 -2.26 3.98 -19.73
N SER A 41 -2.00 4.64 -20.88
CA SER A 41 -0.72 5.30 -21.14
C SER A 41 -0.86 6.79 -20.86
N LEU A 42 -0.07 7.29 -19.92
CA LEU A 42 -0.02 8.71 -19.55
C LEU A 42 1.41 9.22 -19.64
N SER A 43 1.56 10.49 -20.01
CA SER A 43 2.86 11.14 -20.00
C SER A 43 3.31 11.44 -18.56
N ARG A 44 4.61 11.63 -18.38
CA ARG A 44 5.18 12.01 -17.08
C ARG A 44 4.58 13.32 -16.56
N ASN A 45 4.37 14.29 -17.43
CA ASN A 45 3.80 15.57 -17.04
C ASN A 45 2.36 15.42 -16.53
N THR A 46 1.57 14.57 -17.18
CA THR A 46 0.20 14.28 -16.75
C THR A 46 0.20 13.59 -15.39
N ILE A 47 1.07 12.62 -15.18
CA ILE A 47 1.20 11.90 -13.90
C ILE A 47 1.64 12.88 -12.80
N SER A 48 2.63 13.72 -13.06
CA SER A 48 3.09 14.71 -12.09
C SER A 48 1.98 15.69 -11.70
N SER A 49 1.16 16.09 -12.67
CA SER A 49 0.00 16.97 -12.42
C SER A 49 -1.04 16.29 -11.53
N HIS A 50 -1.34 15.02 -11.79
CA HIS A 50 -2.28 14.26 -10.96
C HIS A 50 -1.74 14.06 -9.56
N ILE A 51 -0.46 13.78 -9.42
CA ILE A 51 0.18 13.61 -8.11
C ILE A 51 0.12 14.90 -7.30
N ALA A 52 0.37 16.05 -7.92
CA ALA A 52 0.25 17.35 -7.25
C ALA A 52 -1.17 17.57 -6.72
N THR A 53 -2.18 17.25 -7.51
CA THR A 53 -3.59 17.33 -7.10
C THR A 53 -3.88 16.37 -5.95
N LEU A 54 -3.39 15.13 -6.03
CA LEU A 54 -3.60 14.14 -4.98
C LEU A 54 -2.94 14.53 -3.66
N LEU A 55 -1.77 15.16 -3.70
CA LEU A 55 -1.09 15.66 -2.50
C LEU A 55 -1.91 16.75 -1.80
N GLU A 56 -2.62 17.57 -2.56
CA GLU A 56 -3.52 18.57 -1.98
C GLU A 56 -4.73 17.92 -1.31
N HIS A 57 -5.28 16.86 -1.90
CA HIS A 57 -6.48 16.20 -1.40
C HIS A 57 -6.21 15.18 -0.30
N TYR A 58 -5.03 14.57 -0.29
CA TYR A 58 -4.65 13.52 0.67
C TYR A 58 -3.37 13.87 1.41
N PRO A 59 -3.32 15.03 2.11
CA PRO A 59 -2.07 15.45 2.76
C PRO A 59 -1.63 14.51 3.88
N ASP A 60 -2.58 13.80 4.52
CA ASP A 60 -2.27 12.91 5.63
C ASP A 60 -1.98 11.47 5.21
N ASN A 61 -2.38 11.09 3.99
CA ASN A 61 -2.29 9.70 3.51
C ASN A 61 -1.21 9.49 2.45
N LEU A 62 -0.73 10.55 1.82
CA LEU A 62 0.26 10.46 0.75
C LEU A 62 1.57 11.07 1.19
N GLY A 63 2.58 10.20 1.36
CA GLY A 63 3.93 10.62 1.68
C GLY A 63 4.82 10.62 0.45
N TYR A 64 5.91 11.36 0.50
CA TYR A 64 6.83 11.46 -0.63
C TYR A 64 8.23 11.83 -0.19
N HIS A 65 9.20 11.49 -1.04
CA HIS A 65 10.59 11.92 -0.91
C HIS A 65 10.88 12.97 -1.97
N GLU A 66 11.66 13.97 -1.60
CA GLU A 66 12.03 15.07 -2.49
C GLU A 66 13.52 15.01 -2.83
N ARG A 67 13.85 15.43 -4.04
CA ARG A 67 15.22 15.70 -4.47
C ARG A 67 15.33 17.18 -4.77
N ILE A 68 16.28 17.86 -4.13
CA ILE A 68 16.57 19.27 -4.36
C ILE A 68 17.79 19.35 -5.27
N ARG A 69 17.64 20.01 -6.41
CA ARG A 69 18.75 20.30 -7.32
C ARG A 69 19.02 21.80 -7.34
N VAL A 70 20.29 22.17 -7.21
CA VAL A 70 20.71 23.56 -7.34
C VAL A 70 21.00 23.81 -8.82
N GLN A 71 20.27 24.76 -9.42
CA GLN A 71 20.48 25.16 -10.82
C GLN A 71 21.75 26.01 -10.96
N PRO A 72 22.34 26.12 -12.17
CA PRO A 72 23.51 26.97 -12.41
C PRO A 72 23.29 28.44 -12.07
N ASP A 73 22.04 28.90 -12.12
CA ASP A 73 21.65 30.28 -11.76
C ASP A 73 21.48 30.50 -10.25
N GLY A 74 21.71 29.46 -9.44
CA GLY A 74 21.56 29.52 -7.98
C GLY A 74 20.16 29.19 -7.48
N SER A 75 19.17 29.03 -8.36
CA SER A 75 17.81 28.62 -7.95
C SER A 75 17.77 27.15 -7.56
N LYS A 76 16.83 26.78 -6.69
CA LYS A 76 16.62 25.39 -6.27
C LYS A 76 15.39 24.83 -6.96
N GLN A 77 15.54 23.66 -7.55
CA GLN A 77 14.42 22.91 -8.11
C GLN A 77 14.13 21.69 -7.23
N THR A 78 12.91 21.57 -6.77
CA THR A 78 12.45 20.45 -5.97
C THR A 78 11.67 19.48 -6.84
N THR A 79 12.06 18.21 -6.81
CA THR A 79 11.40 17.14 -7.57
C THR A 79 10.94 16.06 -6.61
N ILE A 80 9.70 15.62 -6.74
CA ILE A 80 9.17 14.47 -6.00
C ILE A 80 9.74 13.20 -6.66
N THR A 81 10.50 12.43 -5.90
CA THR A 81 11.18 11.24 -6.42
C THR A 81 10.44 9.95 -6.14
N ARG A 82 9.84 9.83 -4.97
CA ARG A 82 9.18 8.60 -4.55
C ARG A 82 7.91 8.94 -3.77
N LEU A 83 6.90 8.11 -3.94
CA LEU A 83 5.60 8.27 -3.28
C LEU A 83 5.23 6.97 -2.58
N TYR A 84 4.50 7.11 -1.48
CA TYR A 84 3.97 5.97 -0.76
C TYR A 84 2.67 6.35 -0.07
N TRP A 85 1.81 5.35 0.13
CA TRP A 85 0.58 5.54 0.88
C TRP A 85 0.85 5.32 2.36
N ILE A 86 0.36 6.24 3.20
CA ILE A 86 0.43 6.12 4.65
C ILE A 86 -0.83 5.39 5.09
N HIS A 87 -0.67 4.11 5.46
CA HIS A 87 -1.79 3.28 5.89
C HIS A 87 -2.17 3.61 7.32
N ASP A 88 -3.45 3.49 7.64
CA ASP A 88 -3.98 3.77 8.98
C ASP A 88 -3.37 2.83 10.03
N PHE A 89 -3.05 1.60 9.61
CA PHE A 89 -2.44 0.61 10.48
C PHE A 89 -1.09 0.17 9.92
N SER A 90 -0.08 0.14 10.78
CA SER A 90 1.24 -0.40 10.44
C SER A 90 1.20 -1.93 10.39
N GLU A 91 2.23 -2.54 9.81
CA GLU A 91 2.38 -3.98 9.79
C GLU A 91 2.37 -4.57 11.21
N ALA A 92 3.07 -3.93 12.15
CA ALA A 92 3.12 -4.38 13.54
C ALA A 92 1.75 -4.31 14.23
N GLU A 93 0.99 -3.26 13.98
CA GLU A 93 -0.36 -3.11 14.51
C GLU A 93 -1.31 -4.16 13.96
N ILE A 94 -1.25 -4.44 12.65
CA ILE A 94 -2.06 -5.48 12.02
C ILE A 94 -1.70 -6.86 12.58
N ARG A 95 -0.42 -7.13 12.78
CA ARG A 95 0.06 -8.37 13.37
C ARG A 95 -0.48 -8.55 14.79
N PHE A 96 -0.44 -7.51 15.59
CA PHE A 96 -0.99 -7.52 16.94
C PHE A 96 -2.49 -7.83 16.93
N LEU A 97 -3.24 -7.17 16.03
CA LEU A 97 -4.68 -7.43 15.87
C LEU A 97 -4.95 -8.84 15.38
N GLY A 98 -4.11 -9.34 14.46
CA GLY A 98 -4.21 -10.70 13.95
C GLY A 98 -3.99 -11.75 15.04
N ASP A 99 -2.99 -11.55 15.89
CA ASP A 99 -2.73 -12.44 17.04
C ASP A 99 -3.92 -12.44 18.01
N GLY A 100 -4.52 -11.28 18.25
CA GLY A 100 -5.73 -11.17 19.07
C GLY A 100 -6.91 -11.92 18.46
N ALA A 101 -7.10 -11.82 17.15
CA ALA A 101 -8.14 -12.53 16.43
C ALA A 101 -7.95 -14.05 16.49
N MET A 102 -6.70 -14.52 16.39
CA MET A 102 -6.39 -15.94 16.47
C MET A 102 -6.65 -16.50 17.87
N SER A 103 -6.50 -15.70 18.91
CA SER A 103 -6.75 -16.08 20.29
C SER A 103 -8.23 -15.97 20.69
N ALA A 104 -9.06 -15.35 19.87
CA ALA A 104 -10.48 -15.16 20.16
C ALA A 104 -11.25 -16.49 20.07
N PRO A 105 -12.31 -16.68 20.90
CA PRO A 105 -13.12 -17.91 20.85
C PRO A 105 -14.12 -17.88 19.68
N LEU A 106 -13.61 -17.79 18.47
CA LEU A 106 -14.41 -17.75 17.24
C LEU A 106 -14.21 -19.02 16.41
N PRO A 107 -15.23 -19.45 15.63
CA PRO A 107 -15.07 -20.50 14.66
C PRO A 107 -13.96 -20.19 13.66
N GLN A 108 -13.30 -21.22 13.14
CA GLN A 108 -12.16 -21.06 12.24
C GLN A 108 -12.49 -20.24 10.98
N VAL A 109 -13.68 -20.44 10.43
CA VAL A 109 -14.12 -19.68 9.23
C VAL A 109 -14.19 -18.19 9.54
N GLN A 110 -14.78 -17.82 10.69
CA GLN A 110 -14.88 -16.42 11.11
C GLN A 110 -13.51 -15.80 11.40
N LYS A 111 -12.60 -16.56 12.00
CA LYS A 111 -11.22 -16.10 12.23
C LYS A 111 -10.53 -15.78 10.91
N ARG A 112 -10.66 -16.67 9.92
CA ARG A 112 -10.06 -16.48 8.61
C ARG A 112 -10.61 -15.25 7.89
N GLU A 113 -11.92 -15.07 7.93
CA GLU A 113 -12.57 -13.88 7.36
C GLU A 113 -12.07 -12.60 8.01
N LEU A 114 -11.95 -12.60 9.35
CA LEU A 114 -11.45 -11.45 10.09
C LEU A 114 -9.99 -11.15 9.73
N LEU A 115 -9.15 -12.18 9.63
CA LEU A 115 -7.75 -12.02 9.24
C LEU A 115 -7.62 -11.45 7.84
N ASP A 116 -8.47 -11.88 6.89
CA ASP A 116 -8.49 -11.34 5.53
C ASP A 116 -8.86 -9.85 5.53
N LYS A 117 -9.83 -9.46 6.35
CA LYS A 117 -10.22 -8.05 6.49
C LYS A 117 -9.09 -7.23 7.11
N LEU A 118 -8.41 -7.74 8.11
CA LEU A 118 -7.27 -7.05 8.73
C LEU A 118 -6.13 -6.89 7.72
N ALA A 119 -5.85 -7.93 6.92
CA ALA A 119 -4.82 -7.86 5.89
C ALA A 119 -5.11 -6.77 4.85
N SER A 120 -6.37 -6.50 4.55
CA SER A 120 -6.77 -5.48 3.58
C SER A 120 -6.49 -4.06 4.07
N LEU A 121 -6.30 -3.85 5.37
CA LEU A 121 -6.00 -2.52 5.93
C LEU A 121 -4.60 -2.04 5.55
N ASN A 122 -3.68 -2.94 5.30
CA ASN A 122 -2.35 -2.62 4.77
C ASN A 122 -1.93 -3.74 3.80
N PRO A 123 -2.42 -3.70 2.54
CA PRO A 123 -2.24 -4.81 1.61
C PRO A 123 -0.78 -5.15 1.33
N GLN A 124 0.12 -4.17 1.38
CA GLN A 124 1.51 -4.37 1.00
C GLN A 124 2.27 -5.30 1.95
N SER A 125 2.06 -5.14 3.26
CA SER A 125 2.79 -5.90 4.28
C SER A 125 1.89 -6.80 5.12
N GLY A 126 0.63 -6.43 5.32
CA GLY A 126 -0.29 -7.15 6.18
C GLY A 126 -0.60 -8.57 5.72
N VAL A 127 -0.69 -8.79 4.41
CA VAL A 127 -1.02 -10.11 3.85
C VAL A 127 0.06 -11.14 4.21
N SER A 128 1.32 -10.79 4.01
CA SER A 128 2.45 -11.68 4.35
C SER A 128 2.49 -11.99 5.85
N THR A 129 2.31 -10.97 6.68
CA THR A 129 2.33 -11.10 8.12
C THR A 129 1.23 -12.04 8.61
N LEU A 130 0.00 -11.86 8.14
CA LEU A 130 -1.14 -12.69 8.56
C LEU A 130 -1.06 -14.11 8.02
N LYS A 131 -0.51 -14.33 6.84
CA LYS A 131 -0.24 -15.67 6.34
C LYS A 131 0.72 -16.42 7.27
N ASN A 132 1.74 -15.76 7.76
CA ASN A 132 2.68 -16.37 8.71
C ASN A 132 2.01 -16.70 10.04
N VAL A 133 1.15 -15.82 10.54
CA VAL A 133 0.37 -16.06 11.77
C VAL A 133 -0.54 -17.27 11.60
N VAL A 134 -1.28 -17.37 10.51
CA VAL A 134 -2.17 -18.50 10.22
C VAL A 134 -1.36 -19.80 10.10
N SER A 135 -0.23 -19.77 9.40
CA SER A 135 0.63 -20.95 9.26
C SER A 135 1.18 -21.43 10.60
N ALA A 136 1.61 -20.52 11.47
CA ALA A 136 2.11 -20.84 12.78
C ALA A 136 1.02 -21.48 13.67
N ASP A 137 -0.20 -20.94 13.63
CA ASP A 137 -1.34 -21.50 14.35
C ASP A 137 -1.70 -22.91 13.84
N ALA A 138 -1.74 -23.07 12.53
CA ALA A 138 -2.04 -24.36 11.92
C ALA A 138 -1.02 -25.44 12.32
N ARG A 139 0.25 -25.09 12.47
CA ARG A 139 1.29 -26.00 12.93
C ARG A 139 1.12 -26.42 14.38
N LYS A 140 0.59 -25.56 15.23
CA LYS A 140 0.37 -25.84 16.64
C LYS A 140 -0.86 -26.70 16.90
N ARG A 141 -1.86 -26.60 16.05
CA ARG A 141 -3.16 -27.27 16.22
C ARG A 141 -3.10 -28.79 16.27
N PRO A 142 -2.32 -29.48 15.43
CA PRO A 142 -2.28 -30.94 15.51
C PRO A 142 -1.94 -31.47 16.90
N GLY A 143 -1.11 -30.77 17.64
CA GLY A 143 -0.79 -31.12 19.02
C GLY A 143 -1.96 -30.97 19.98
N LEU A 144 -2.75 -29.92 19.81
CA LEU A 144 -3.93 -29.62 20.63
C LEU A 144 -5.08 -30.57 20.33
N GLN A 145 -5.27 -30.94 19.08
CA GLN A 145 -6.36 -31.82 18.65
C GLN A 145 -6.18 -33.27 19.09
N ARG A 146 -5.01 -33.67 19.44
CA ARG A 146 -4.71 -35.01 19.90
C ARG A 146 -5.06 -35.24 21.37
N ILE A 147 -5.33 -34.19 22.07
CA ILE A 147 -5.79 -34.20 23.42
C ILE A 147 -7.29 -34.37 23.50
#